data_7fde9d046bc0c4ddfe330a54f17dad82
#
_entry.id   7fde9d046bc0c4ddfe330a54f17dad82
#
_cell.length_a   1.000
_cell.length_b   1.000
_cell.length_c   1.000
_cell.angle_alpha   90.00
_cell.angle_beta   90.00
_cell.angle_gamma   90.00
#
_symmetry.space_group_name_H-M   'P 1'
#
loop_
_entity.id
_entity.type
_entity.pdbx_description
1 polymer ?
#
loop_
_entity_poly.entity_id
_entity_poly.type
_entity_poly.pdbx_seq_one_letter_code
_entity_poly.pdbx_strand_id
1 'polypeptide(L)'
;AIAEEMRKNDKVFIIGEEVGEYQGAYKVTQGLLDEFGEKRVVDTPISEQAFTGLAIGSAFKGLRPIVEFMTFNFSMQAIDQIVNSAAKSLYMSGGQIHCPIVFRGPNGAASQVAAQHSQDFTSWYAHCPGLKVVTPSNAYNAKGLLKSAIDDDNPVIFLENEILYSHKCEVPIDTNFDIPLGKANIVQPGKDVTIATYSIMVSKSLEAAKLAKEKHNIDAEIIDLQTIRPLDKNLIVESVKKTNRLITVEESWPFASVGSEIVSIVQNEAFDYLDSPIKKINSAD
;
A
#
# COMPACT_ATOMS: atom_id res chain seq x y z
N ALA A 1 8.15 -8.90 -9.44
CA ALA A 1 6.77 -9.32 -9.13
C ALA A 1 5.93 -9.38 -10.42
N ILE A 2 5.66 -8.24 -11.09
CA ILE A 2 4.74 -8.18 -12.25
C ILE A 2 5.12 -9.22 -13.32
N ALA A 3 6.36 -9.22 -13.81
CA ALA A 3 6.80 -10.17 -14.83
C ALA A 3 6.64 -11.64 -14.37
N GLU A 4 6.94 -11.95 -13.11
CA GLU A 4 6.79 -13.30 -12.56
C GLU A 4 5.33 -13.75 -12.60
N GLU A 5 4.39 -12.89 -12.19
CA GLU A 5 2.96 -13.23 -12.21
C GLU A 5 2.39 -13.24 -13.64
N MET A 6 2.87 -12.40 -14.54
CA MET A 6 2.51 -12.46 -15.95
C MET A 6 2.99 -13.74 -16.64
N ARG A 7 4.15 -14.28 -16.26
CA ARG A 7 4.64 -15.59 -16.78
C ARG A 7 3.82 -16.75 -16.21
N LYS A 8 3.42 -16.67 -14.96
CA LYS A 8 2.66 -17.70 -14.23
C LYS A 8 1.20 -17.79 -14.71
N ASN A 9 0.60 -16.64 -15.08
CA ASN A 9 -0.82 -16.54 -15.39
C ASN A 9 -1.06 -15.63 -16.60
N ASP A 10 -1.61 -16.20 -17.67
CA ASP A 10 -1.90 -15.50 -18.92
C ASP A 10 -3.05 -14.48 -18.83
N LYS A 11 -3.83 -14.51 -17.74
CA LYS A 11 -4.89 -13.55 -17.44
C LYS A 11 -4.38 -12.25 -16.82
N VAL A 12 -3.15 -12.23 -16.31
CA VAL A 12 -2.53 -11.02 -15.75
C VAL A 12 -2.04 -10.12 -16.88
N PHE A 13 -2.44 -8.87 -16.86
CA PHE A 13 -1.96 -7.86 -17.79
C PHE A 13 -1.83 -6.50 -17.09
N ILE A 14 -1.03 -5.61 -17.64
CA ILE A 14 -0.87 -4.25 -17.13
C ILE A 14 -1.45 -3.24 -18.11
N ILE A 15 -2.11 -2.21 -17.58
CA ILE A 15 -2.74 -1.14 -18.34
C ILE A 15 -2.53 0.19 -17.63
N GLY A 16 -2.21 1.22 -18.39
CA GLY A 16 -2.02 2.58 -17.88
C GLY A 16 -1.35 3.48 -18.91
N GLU A 17 -1.06 4.69 -18.49
CA GLU A 17 -0.37 5.68 -19.30
C GLU A 17 1.13 5.38 -19.37
N GLU A 18 1.69 5.32 -20.60
CA GLU A 18 3.13 5.16 -20.82
C GLU A 18 3.74 3.87 -20.21
N VAL A 19 2.93 2.84 -19.93
CA VAL A 19 3.41 1.60 -19.32
C VAL A 19 4.14 0.69 -20.28
N GLY A 20 3.88 0.80 -21.60
CA GLY A 20 4.45 -0.01 -22.68
C GLY A 20 5.67 0.65 -23.32
N GLU A 21 5.43 1.51 -24.31
CA GLU A 21 6.49 2.13 -25.13
C GLU A 21 7.50 2.92 -24.29
N TYR A 22 7.03 3.73 -23.36
CA TYR A 22 7.89 4.51 -22.47
C TYR A 22 8.43 3.72 -21.27
N GLN A 23 7.90 2.51 -21.03
CA GLN A 23 8.31 1.59 -19.95
C GLN A 23 8.05 2.14 -18.54
N GLY A 24 6.97 2.91 -18.39
CA GLY A 24 6.57 3.55 -17.14
C GLY A 24 7.35 4.82 -16.82
N ALA A 25 6.71 5.77 -16.14
CA ALA A 25 7.34 7.02 -15.72
C ALA A 25 8.56 6.77 -14.81
N TYR A 26 8.47 5.74 -13.96
CA TYR A 26 9.53 5.33 -13.01
C TYR A 26 10.22 4.03 -13.43
N LYS A 27 10.05 3.58 -14.68
CA LYS A 27 10.65 2.36 -15.25
C LYS A 27 10.28 1.06 -14.53
N VAL A 28 9.14 1.03 -13.84
CA VAL A 28 8.64 -0.17 -13.15
C VAL A 28 8.25 -1.26 -14.15
N THR A 29 7.80 -0.88 -15.33
CA THR A 29 7.35 -1.77 -16.42
C THR A 29 8.42 -2.03 -17.48
N GLN A 30 9.68 -1.67 -17.20
CA GLN A 30 10.77 -1.84 -18.16
C GLN A 30 10.90 -3.29 -18.64
N GLY A 31 10.93 -3.47 -19.98
CA GLY A 31 11.08 -4.76 -20.64
C GLY A 31 9.79 -5.60 -20.72
N LEU A 32 8.70 -5.19 -20.07
CA LEU A 32 7.45 -5.97 -20.10
C LEU A 32 6.83 -6.03 -21.51
N LEU A 33 6.83 -4.91 -22.24
CA LEU A 33 6.28 -4.86 -23.59
C LEU A 33 7.02 -5.83 -24.53
N ASP A 34 8.34 -5.85 -24.48
CA ASP A 34 9.18 -6.74 -25.28
C ASP A 34 8.91 -8.22 -24.97
N GLU A 35 8.67 -8.56 -23.72
CA GLU A 35 8.44 -9.95 -23.29
C GLU A 35 7.00 -10.42 -23.52
N PHE A 36 5.99 -9.58 -23.25
CA PHE A 36 4.59 -10.01 -23.20
C PHE A 36 3.72 -9.46 -24.34
N GLY A 37 4.20 -8.47 -25.08
CA GLY A 37 3.51 -7.86 -26.21
C GLY A 37 2.36 -6.93 -25.82
N GLU A 38 1.86 -6.19 -26.81
CA GLU A 38 0.86 -5.12 -26.68
C GLU A 38 -0.50 -5.58 -26.11
N LYS A 39 -0.84 -6.87 -26.22
CA LYS A 39 -2.10 -7.40 -25.66
C LYS A 39 -2.06 -7.54 -24.14
N ARG A 40 -0.88 -7.57 -23.54
CA ARG A 40 -0.68 -7.76 -22.12
C ARG A 40 0.01 -6.58 -21.43
N VAL A 41 0.57 -5.67 -22.21
CA VAL A 41 1.12 -4.40 -21.74
C VAL A 41 0.47 -3.31 -22.58
N VAL A 42 -0.53 -2.64 -22.01
CA VAL A 42 -1.48 -1.81 -22.75
C VAL A 42 -1.28 -0.35 -22.42
N ASP A 43 -0.72 0.41 -23.36
CA ASP A 43 -0.68 1.86 -23.27
C ASP A 43 -2.06 2.47 -23.51
N THR A 44 -2.39 3.51 -22.75
CA THR A 44 -3.65 4.24 -22.87
C THR A 44 -3.42 5.73 -23.09
N PRO A 45 -4.38 6.44 -23.73
CA PRO A 45 -4.40 7.89 -23.62
C PRO A 45 -4.63 8.31 -22.16
N ILE A 46 -4.35 9.57 -21.85
CA ILE A 46 -4.64 10.18 -20.53
C ILE A 46 -6.15 10.21 -20.32
N SER A 47 -6.66 9.22 -19.59
CA SER A 47 -8.09 9.00 -19.38
C SER A 47 -8.34 8.01 -18.23
N GLU A 48 -7.93 8.37 -17.02
CA GLU A 48 -7.90 7.46 -15.85
C GLU A 48 -9.27 6.83 -15.58
N GLN A 49 -10.36 7.57 -15.74
CA GLN A 49 -11.71 7.03 -15.61
C GLN A 49 -12.00 5.95 -16.65
N ALA A 50 -11.58 6.17 -17.90
CA ALA A 50 -11.90 5.27 -19.00
C ALA A 50 -11.10 3.96 -18.91
N PHE A 51 -9.77 4.03 -18.77
CA PHE A 51 -8.97 2.81 -18.71
C PHE A 51 -9.18 2.02 -17.41
N THR A 52 -9.47 2.70 -16.29
CA THR A 52 -9.86 2.04 -15.04
C THR A 52 -11.19 1.29 -15.22
N GLY A 53 -12.20 1.90 -15.84
CA GLY A 53 -13.47 1.25 -16.13
C GLY A 53 -13.32 0.05 -17.06
N LEU A 54 -12.45 0.15 -18.09
CA LEU A 54 -12.13 -0.96 -18.99
C LEU A 54 -11.46 -2.12 -18.21
N ALA A 55 -10.48 -1.81 -17.37
CA ALA A 55 -9.80 -2.80 -16.55
C ALA A 55 -10.77 -3.52 -15.60
N ILE A 56 -11.66 -2.79 -14.93
CA ILE A 56 -12.69 -3.37 -14.05
C ILE A 56 -13.64 -4.29 -14.83
N GLY A 57 -14.11 -3.85 -16.00
CA GLY A 57 -14.93 -4.68 -16.87
C GLY A 57 -14.23 -5.96 -17.31
N SER A 58 -12.92 -5.90 -17.57
CA SER A 58 -12.10 -7.08 -17.89
C SER A 58 -11.94 -8.04 -16.70
N ALA A 59 -11.80 -7.48 -15.48
CA ALA A 59 -11.75 -8.26 -14.24
C ALA A 59 -13.06 -9.02 -14.01
N PHE A 60 -14.22 -8.41 -14.27
CA PHE A 60 -15.51 -9.09 -14.22
C PHE A 60 -15.64 -10.26 -15.21
N LYS A 61 -14.82 -10.28 -16.25
CA LYS A 61 -14.71 -11.39 -17.22
C LYS A 61 -13.60 -12.39 -16.89
N GLY A 62 -12.98 -12.26 -15.72
CA GLY A 62 -12.01 -13.21 -15.20
C GLY A 62 -10.55 -12.94 -15.59
N LEU A 63 -10.26 -11.76 -16.16
CA LEU A 63 -8.88 -11.30 -16.28
C LEU A 63 -8.39 -10.70 -14.95
N ARG A 64 -7.07 -10.51 -14.83
CA ARG A 64 -6.41 -9.95 -13.64
C ARG A 64 -5.60 -8.71 -14.00
N PRO A 65 -6.25 -7.57 -14.21
CA PRO A 65 -5.56 -6.34 -14.58
C PRO A 65 -4.77 -5.74 -13.42
N ILE A 66 -3.61 -5.21 -13.77
CA ILE A 66 -2.83 -4.28 -12.96
C ILE A 66 -3.00 -2.91 -13.61
N VAL A 67 -3.69 -2.02 -12.94
CA VAL A 67 -3.86 -0.62 -13.37
C VAL A 67 -2.75 0.20 -12.77
N GLU A 68 -1.91 0.81 -13.60
CA GLU A 68 -0.91 1.77 -13.17
C GLU A 68 -1.44 3.19 -13.33
N PHE A 69 -1.53 3.92 -12.22
CA PHE A 69 -1.63 5.38 -12.26
C PHE A 69 -0.21 5.96 -12.25
N MET A 70 0.08 6.89 -13.15
CA MET A 70 1.39 7.56 -13.21
C MET A 70 1.75 8.19 -11.86
N THR A 71 0.77 8.72 -11.16
CA THR A 71 0.78 9.01 -9.73
C THR A 71 -0.61 8.76 -9.15
N PHE A 72 -0.69 8.26 -7.92
CA PHE A 72 -1.97 8.00 -7.26
C PHE A 72 -2.80 9.28 -7.05
N ASN A 73 -2.18 10.45 -7.13
CA ASN A 73 -2.89 11.73 -7.14
C ASN A 73 -3.95 11.81 -8.26
N PHE A 74 -3.73 11.17 -9.40
CA PHE A 74 -4.66 11.16 -10.53
C PHE A 74 -5.68 10.02 -10.47
N SER A 75 -5.57 9.10 -9.51
CA SER A 75 -6.61 8.11 -9.25
C SER A 75 -7.95 8.74 -8.87
N MET A 76 -7.95 10.01 -8.42
CA MET A 76 -9.17 10.79 -8.17
C MET A 76 -10.05 10.94 -9.42
N GLN A 77 -9.46 10.97 -10.62
CA GLN A 77 -10.20 10.98 -11.88
C GLN A 77 -11.03 9.71 -12.08
N ALA A 78 -10.58 8.60 -11.50
CA ALA A 78 -11.23 7.28 -11.59
C ALA A 78 -11.91 6.85 -10.28
N ILE A 79 -12.10 7.75 -9.31
CA ILE A 79 -12.57 7.38 -7.97
C ILE A 79 -13.93 6.68 -7.99
N ASP A 80 -14.84 7.08 -8.86
CA ASP A 80 -16.14 6.42 -9.03
C ASP A 80 -15.98 4.97 -9.48
N GLN A 81 -15.11 4.71 -10.45
CA GLN A 81 -14.81 3.37 -10.92
C GLN A 81 -14.23 2.48 -9.81
N ILE A 82 -13.32 3.02 -9.01
CA ILE A 82 -12.70 2.29 -7.90
C ILE A 82 -13.71 2.02 -6.78
N VAL A 83 -14.39 3.06 -6.29
CA VAL A 83 -15.24 2.99 -5.10
C VAL A 83 -16.61 2.39 -5.36
N ASN A 84 -17.23 2.69 -6.49
CA ASN A 84 -18.58 2.19 -6.83
C ASN A 84 -18.52 0.93 -7.69
N SER A 85 -17.70 0.87 -8.72
CA SER A 85 -17.66 -0.29 -9.60
C SER A 85 -16.82 -1.43 -9.02
N ALA A 86 -15.51 -1.23 -8.71
CA ALA A 86 -14.66 -2.29 -8.21
C ALA A 86 -15.07 -2.75 -6.81
N ALA A 87 -15.15 -1.82 -5.85
CA ALA A 87 -15.33 -2.15 -4.44
C ALA A 87 -16.71 -2.72 -4.09
N LYS A 88 -17.77 -2.41 -4.86
CA LYS A 88 -19.15 -2.75 -4.50
C LYS A 88 -19.74 -3.91 -5.29
N SER A 89 -19.17 -4.28 -6.44
CA SER A 89 -19.77 -5.27 -7.35
C SER A 89 -19.94 -6.64 -6.73
N LEU A 90 -18.99 -7.10 -5.92
CA LEU A 90 -19.12 -8.38 -5.21
C LEU A 90 -20.35 -8.41 -4.29
N TYR A 91 -20.52 -7.34 -3.48
CA TYR A 91 -21.66 -7.22 -2.58
C TYR A 91 -22.98 -7.07 -3.36
N MET A 92 -23.02 -6.18 -4.36
CA MET A 92 -24.23 -5.90 -5.14
C MET A 92 -24.69 -7.08 -5.99
N SER A 93 -23.78 -7.97 -6.39
CA SER A 93 -24.09 -9.19 -7.13
C SER A 93 -24.42 -10.39 -6.22
N GLY A 94 -24.48 -10.20 -4.90
CA GLY A 94 -24.68 -11.30 -3.97
C GLY A 94 -23.54 -12.32 -3.98
N GLY A 95 -22.29 -11.86 -4.19
CA GLY A 95 -21.09 -12.71 -4.19
C GLY A 95 -20.76 -13.36 -5.54
N GLN A 96 -21.44 -12.99 -6.63
CA GLN A 96 -21.28 -13.66 -7.93
C GLN A 96 -20.21 -13.01 -8.83
N ILE A 97 -19.97 -11.71 -8.67
CA ILE A 97 -19.04 -10.96 -9.53
C ILE A 97 -17.83 -10.51 -8.70
N HIS A 98 -16.72 -11.21 -8.89
CA HIS A 98 -15.43 -10.86 -8.32
C HIS A 98 -14.74 -9.78 -9.17
N CYS A 99 -13.84 -9.03 -8.52
CA CYS A 99 -13.04 -8.00 -9.19
C CYS A 99 -11.55 -8.15 -8.81
N PRO A 100 -10.85 -9.15 -9.36
CA PRO A 100 -9.44 -9.39 -9.09
C PRO A 100 -8.58 -8.35 -9.82
N ILE A 101 -8.39 -7.19 -9.22
CA ILE A 101 -7.71 -6.04 -9.81
C ILE A 101 -6.76 -5.39 -8.82
N VAL A 102 -5.60 -4.97 -9.30
CA VAL A 102 -4.65 -4.17 -8.54
C VAL A 102 -4.59 -2.76 -9.13
N PHE A 103 -4.77 -1.76 -8.29
CA PHE A 103 -4.51 -0.36 -8.62
C PHE A 103 -3.21 0.04 -7.94
N ARG A 104 -2.19 0.39 -8.71
CA ARG A 104 -0.87 0.75 -8.18
C ARG A 104 -0.36 2.09 -8.70
N GLY A 105 0.56 2.66 -7.98
CA GLY A 105 1.28 3.88 -8.36
C GLY A 105 1.89 4.59 -7.15
N PRO A 106 2.73 5.61 -7.38
CA PRO A 106 3.34 6.38 -6.31
C PRO A 106 2.31 7.24 -5.58
N ASN A 107 2.42 7.28 -4.25
CA ASN A 107 1.56 7.95 -3.29
C ASN A 107 2.43 8.68 -2.26
N GLY A 108 1.93 9.74 -1.65
CA GLY A 108 2.65 10.52 -0.66
C GLY A 108 3.52 11.63 -1.26
N ALA A 109 4.37 12.23 -0.43
CA ALA A 109 5.24 13.32 -0.86
C ALA A 109 6.33 12.83 -1.81
N ALA A 110 6.49 13.55 -2.90
CA ALA A 110 7.42 13.25 -3.97
C ALA A 110 8.53 14.32 -4.07
N SER A 111 9.30 14.27 -5.15
CA SER A 111 10.48 15.10 -5.36
C SER A 111 10.15 16.57 -5.71
N GLN A 112 9.50 17.30 -4.80
CA GLN A 112 9.19 18.74 -4.93
C GLN A 112 8.26 19.09 -6.10
N VAL A 113 7.30 18.23 -6.40
CA VAL A 113 6.34 18.39 -7.51
C VAL A 113 5.06 19.13 -7.11
N ALA A 114 5.05 19.78 -5.94
CA ALA A 114 3.99 20.62 -5.40
C ALA A 114 2.71 19.85 -4.98
N ALA A 115 1.69 20.60 -4.57
CA ALA A 115 0.54 20.11 -3.81
C ALA A 115 -0.26 19.00 -4.50
N GLN A 116 -0.53 19.13 -5.81
CA GLN A 116 -1.34 18.15 -6.54
C GLN A 116 -0.64 16.79 -6.77
N HIS A 117 0.65 16.69 -6.52
CA HIS A 117 1.45 15.48 -6.73
C HIS A 117 2.07 14.94 -5.44
N SER A 118 1.63 15.42 -4.27
CA SER A 118 2.25 15.10 -2.98
C SER A 118 1.22 14.70 -1.92
N GLN A 119 0.10 14.11 -2.34
CA GLN A 119 -1.00 13.73 -1.45
C GLN A 119 -0.88 12.26 -1.04
N ASP A 120 -1.33 11.95 0.16
CA ASP A 120 -1.46 10.58 0.65
C ASP A 120 -2.94 10.16 0.67
N PHE A 121 -3.29 9.17 -0.14
CA PHE A 121 -4.64 8.63 -0.26
C PHE A 121 -4.91 7.40 0.61
N THR A 122 -3.99 7.03 1.47
CA THR A 122 -4.08 5.82 2.28
C THR A 122 -5.39 5.77 3.08
N SER A 123 -5.73 6.85 3.80
CA SER A 123 -6.96 6.94 4.58
C SER A 123 -8.23 6.94 3.72
N TRP A 124 -8.18 7.59 2.56
CA TRP A 124 -9.34 7.68 1.66
C TRP A 124 -9.79 6.29 1.19
N TYR A 125 -8.86 5.50 0.67
CA TYR A 125 -9.18 4.17 0.18
C TYR A 125 -9.39 3.16 1.31
N ALA A 126 -8.68 3.29 2.43
CA ALA A 126 -8.90 2.44 3.60
C ALA A 126 -10.29 2.63 4.21
N HIS A 127 -10.92 3.80 4.05
CA HIS A 127 -12.30 4.05 4.49
C HIS A 127 -13.34 3.30 3.65
N CYS A 128 -13.02 2.90 2.42
CA CYS A 128 -13.99 2.30 1.49
C CYS A 128 -14.16 0.80 1.71
N PRO A 129 -15.34 0.31 2.17
CA PRO A 129 -15.62 -1.13 2.24
C PRO A 129 -15.53 -1.79 0.86
N GLY A 130 -14.89 -2.96 0.82
CA GLY A 130 -14.66 -3.74 -0.39
C GLY A 130 -13.28 -3.56 -1.02
N LEU A 131 -12.49 -2.59 -0.57
CA LEU A 131 -11.10 -2.42 -0.99
C LEU A 131 -10.14 -3.01 0.06
N LYS A 132 -9.03 -3.59 -0.41
CA LYS A 132 -7.82 -3.82 0.38
C LYS A 132 -6.83 -2.69 0.10
N VAL A 133 -6.04 -2.29 1.10
CA VAL A 133 -5.06 -1.19 0.98
C VAL A 133 -3.72 -1.65 1.50
N VAL A 134 -2.70 -1.57 0.66
CA VAL A 134 -1.35 -2.09 0.89
C VAL A 134 -0.33 -0.98 0.69
N THR A 135 0.68 -0.90 1.57
CA THR A 135 1.68 0.18 1.59
C THR A 135 3.07 -0.40 1.84
N PRO A 136 3.78 -0.88 0.81
CA PRO A 136 5.11 -1.45 0.99
C PRO A 136 6.11 -0.40 1.47
N SER A 137 7.05 -0.81 2.34
CA SER A 137 8.08 0.06 2.91
C SER A 137 9.47 -0.11 2.29
N ASN A 138 9.67 -1.13 1.46
CA ASN A 138 10.94 -1.46 0.81
C ASN A 138 10.72 -2.43 -0.37
N ALA A 139 11.78 -2.76 -1.12
CA ALA A 139 11.68 -3.64 -2.28
C ALA A 139 11.30 -5.09 -1.94
N TYR A 140 11.70 -5.59 -0.76
CA TYR A 140 11.30 -6.92 -0.27
C TYR A 140 9.78 -7.00 -0.09
N ASN A 141 9.21 -6.01 0.62
CA ASN A 141 7.76 -5.91 0.82
C ASN A 141 7.03 -5.67 -0.49
N ALA A 142 7.55 -4.79 -1.35
CA ALA A 142 6.94 -4.50 -2.64
C ALA A 142 6.82 -5.76 -3.51
N LYS A 143 7.86 -6.61 -3.56
CA LYS A 143 7.78 -7.87 -4.30
C LYS A 143 6.74 -8.81 -3.71
N GLY A 144 6.84 -9.12 -2.41
CA GLY A 144 5.98 -10.13 -1.78
C GLY A 144 4.51 -9.71 -1.72
N LEU A 145 4.24 -8.48 -1.29
CA LEU A 145 2.87 -7.96 -1.19
C LEU A 145 2.19 -7.77 -2.55
N LEU A 146 2.93 -7.34 -3.59
CA LEU A 146 2.35 -7.15 -4.92
C LEU A 146 1.93 -8.50 -5.53
N LYS A 147 2.70 -9.55 -5.32
CA LYS A 147 2.33 -10.90 -5.77
C LYS A 147 1.04 -11.37 -5.08
N SER A 148 0.96 -11.21 -3.76
CA SER A 148 -0.28 -11.51 -3.03
C SER A 148 -1.46 -10.64 -3.48
N ALA A 149 -1.22 -9.39 -3.84
CA ALA A 149 -2.24 -8.50 -4.36
C ALA A 149 -2.75 -8.93 -5.74
N ILE A 150 -1.87 -9.40 -6.63
CA ILE A 150 -2.24 -9.89 -7.96
C ILE A 150 -3.02 -11.21 -7.87
N ASP A 151 -2.69 -12.07 -6.91
CA ASP A 151 -3.38 -13.35 -6.68
C ASP A 151 -4.71 -13.19 -5.90
N ASP A 152 -5.00 -12.02 -5.32
CA ASP A 152 -6.25 -11.77 -4.57
C ASP A 152 -7.46 -11.63 -5.53
N ASP A 153 -8.61 -12.18 -5.14
CA ASP A 153 -9.85 -12.11 -5.94
C ASP A 153 -10.64 -10.81 -5.71
N ASN A 154 -10.16 -9.93 -4.84
CA ASN A 154 -10.77 -8.65 -4.52
C ASN A 154 -9.89 -7.46 -4.99
N PRO A 155 -10.48 -6.27 -5.15
CA PRO A 155 -9.72 -5.09 -5.55
C PRO A 155 -8.72 -4.67 -4.47
N VAL A 156 -7.46 -4.49 -4.88
CA VAL A 156 -6.35 -4.07 -4.03
C VAL A 156 -5.82 -2.71 -4.49
N ILE A 157 -5.77 -1.78 -3.56
CA ILE A 157 -5.09 -0.49 -3.70
C ILE A 157 -3.66 -0.68 -3.19
N PHE A 158 -2.68 -0.51 -4.06
CA PHE A 158 -1.27 -0.75 -3.77
C PHE A 158 -0.49 0.56 -3.88
N LEU A 159 -0.32 1.22 -2.73
CA LEU A 159 0.23 2.56 -2.61
C LEU A 159 1.75 2.51 -2.41
N GLU A 160 2.47 2.83 -3.46
CA GLU A 160 3.93 2.89 -3.45
C GLU A 160 4.41 4.31 -3.09
N ASN A 161 5.66 4.46 -2.67
CA ASN A 161 6.24 5.77 -2.44
C ASN A 161 7.34 6.03 -3.47
N GLU A 162 7.29 7.18 -4.13
CA GLU A 162 8.22 7.55 -5.21
C GLU A 162 9.69 7.51 -4.77
N ILE A 163 9.98 7.99 -3.57
CA ILE A 163 11.34 8.06 -3.04
C ILE A 163 11.91 6.64 -2.85
N LEU A 164 11.05 5.69 -2.46
CA LEU A 164 11.47 4.29 -2.24
C LEU A 164 11.88 3.57 -3.52
N TYR A 165 11.50 4.01 -4.72
CA TYR A 165 11.93 3.40 -5.98
C TYR A 165 13.44 3.40 -6.19
N SER A 166 14.15 4.36 -5.58
CA SER A 166 15.61 4.43 -5.63
C SER A 166 16.31 3.58 -4.56
N HIS A 167 15.58 3.11 -3.54
CA HIS A 167 16.14 2.36 -2.44
C HIS A 167 16.34 0.89 -2.81
N LYS A 168 17.51 0.37 -2.50
CA LYS A 168 17.88 -1.02 -2.78
C LYS A 168 17.91 -1.83 -1.50
N CYS A 169 17.38 -3.04 -1.55
CA CYS A 169 17.55 -4.04 -0.49
C CYS A 169 17.64 -5.44 -1.12
N GLU A 170 18.02 -6.42 -0.31
CA GLU A 170 18.00 -7.82 -0.71
C GLU A 170 16.56 -8.30 -0.87
N VAL A 171 16.29 -8.99 -1.99
CA VAL A 171 14.98 -9.53 -2.32
C VAL A 171 15.12 -11.00 -2.71
N PRO A 172 14.29 -11.92 -2.20
CA PRO A 172 14.33 -13.33 -2.59
C PRO A 172 14.20 -13.52 -4.11
N ILE A 173 15.04 -14.39 -4.66
CA ILE A 173 14.98 -14.78 -6.09
C ILE A 173 13.82 -15.76 -6.32
N ASP A 174 13.37 -16.45 -5.26
CA ASP A 174 12.29 -17.41 -5.32
C ASP A 174 11.02 -16.77 -5.92
N THR A 175 10.54 -17.39 -6.99
CA THR A 175 9.32 -16.97 -7.69
C THR A 175 8.03 -17.33 -6.93
N ASN A 176 8.14 -18.16 -5.89
CA ASN A 176 7.01 -18.48 -4.99
C ASN A 176 6.99 -17.59 -3.74
N PHE A 177 7.96 -16.68 -3.59
CA PHE A 177 7.99 -15.75 -2.47
C PHE A 177 6.82 -14.78 -2.54
N ASP A 178 5.99 -14.76 -1.49
CA ASP A 178 4.90 -13.83 -1.27
C ASP A 178 4.84 -13.39 0.20
N ILE A 179 4.07 -12.35 0.48
CA ILE A 179 3.78 -11.86 1.84
C ILE A 179 2.26 -11.77 1.97
N PRO A 180 1.66 -12.45 2.97
CA PRO A 180 0.20 -12.47 3.12
C PRO A 180 -0.35 -11.08 3.46
N LEU A 181 -1.43 -10.68 2.78
CA LEU A 181 -2.13 -9.44 3.09
C LEU A 181 -2.82 -9.51 4.46
N GLY A 182 -2.86 -8.40 5.19
CA GLY A 182 -3.47 -8.32 6.51
C GLY A 182 -2.53 -8.74 7.66
N LYS A 183 -1.23 -8.84 7.37
CA LYS A 183 -0.20 -9.07 8.38
C LYS A 183 0.75 -7.89 8.45
N ALA A 184 1.05 -7.46 9.68
CA ALA A 184 2.12 -6.52 9.96
C ALA A 184 3.39 -7.25 10.39
N ASN A 185 4.52 -6.54 10.38
CA ASN A 185 5.82 -7.10 10.74
C ASN A 185 6.53 -6.22 11.77
N ILE A 186 7.11 -6.84 12.82
CA ILE A 186 8.02 -6.15 13.74
C ILE A 186 9.38 -6.07 13.05
N VAL A 187 9.72 -4.90 12.53
CA VAL A 187 11.00 -4.67 11.85
C VAL A 187 12.13 -4.34 12.81
N GLN A 188 11.79 -3.89 14.02
CA GLN A 188 12.71 -3.70 15.13
C GLN A 188 12.00 -4.07 16.42
N PRO A 189 12.48 -5.06 17.18
CA PRO A 189 11.95 -5.37 18.51
C PRO A 189 12.34 -4.28 19.52
N GLY A 190 11.48 -4.04 20.51
CA GLY A 190 11.70 -3.07 21.57
C GLY A 190 10.81 -3.32 22.78
N LYS A 191 10.97 -2.53 23.83
CA LYS A 191 10.24 -2.73 25.11
C LYS A 191 9.71 -1.43 25.75
N ASP A 192 10.16 -0.25 25.28
CA ASP A 192 9.88 1.01 25.96
C ASP A 192 8.76 1.83 25.28
N VAL A 193 8.57 1.67 23.98
CA VAL A 193 7.54 2.33 23.18
C VAL A 193 7.26 1.57 21.90
N THR A 194 5.99 1.45 21.51
CA THR A 194 5.59 0.95 20.19
C THR A 194 5.49 2.11 19.20
N ILE A 195 6.10 1.94 18.02
CA ILE A 195 5.92 2.84 16.87
C ILE A 195 5.19 2.06 15.79
N ALA A 196 3.94 2.43 15.48
CA ALA A 196 3.17 1.87 14.39
C ALA A 196 3.28 2.80 13.17
N THR A 197 3.75 2.26 12.04
CA THR A 197 4.08 3.07 10.85
C THR A 197 3.98 2.25 9.55
N TYR A 198 4.08 2.90 8.40
CA TYR A 198 4.02 2.26 7.09
C TYR A 198 4.78 3.06 6.02
N SER A 199 4.96 2.46 4.85
CA SER A 199 5.60 3.08 3.69
C SER A 199 6.99 3.66 4.05
N ILE A 200 7.35 4.82 3.52
CA ILE A 200 8.64 5.48 3.76
C ILE A 200 8.88 5.81 5.24
N MET A 201 7.81 5.99 6.04
CA MET A 201 7.96 6.33 7.45
C MET A 201 8.54 5.18 8.30
N VAL A 202 8.58 3.94 7.79
CA VAL A 202 9.30 2.83 8.42
C VAL A 202 10.79 3.13 8.52
N SER A 203 11.44 3.54 7.42
CA SER A 203 12.87 3.88 7.42
C SER A 203 13.17 5.08 8.34
N LYS A 204 12.31 6.09 8.32
CA LYS A 204 12.42 7.27 9.19
C LYS A 204 12.27 6.91 10.68
N SER A 205 11.37 6.00 10.99
CA SER A 205 11.17 5.51 12.36
C SER A 205 12.36 4.68 12.85
N LEU A 206 12.99 3.87 11.98
CA LEU A 206 14.22 3.14 12.29
C LEU A 206 15.40 4.10 12.59
N GLU A 207 15.57 5.15 11.79
CA GLU A 207 16.57 6.19 12.02
C GLU A 207 16.33 6.89 13.37
N ALA A 208 15.07 7.28 13.64
CA ALA A 208 14.68 7.93 14.90
C ALA A 208 14.89 7.03 16.11
N ALA A 209 14.53 5.74 16.02
CA ALA A 209 14.72 4.76 17.08
C ALA A 209 16.21 4.57 17.42
N LYS A 210 17.09 4.52 16.40
CA LYS A 210 18.54 4.48 16.61
C LYS A 210 19.03 5.69 17.41
N LEU A 211 18.61 6.90 17.04
CA LEU A 211 18.96 8.12 17.76
C LEU A 211 18.40 8.14 19.20
N ALA A 212 17.18 7.65 19.40
CA ALA A 212 16.56 7.55 20.71
C ALA A 212 17.32 6.57 21.62
N LYS A 213 17.80 5.45 21.04
CA LYS A 213 18.63 4.50 21.77
C LYS A 213 19.98 5.10 22.17
N GLU A 214 20.65 5.78 21.24
CA GLU A 214 21.98 6.39 21.48
C GLU A 214 21.92 7.51 22.50
N LYS A 215 20.91 8.40 22.41
CA LYS A 215 20.84 9.61 23.25
C LYS A 215 20.12 9.41 24.58
N HIS A 216 19.13 8.51 24.62
CA HIS A 216 18.20 8.40 25.75
C HIS A 216 18.04 6.97 26.27
N ASN A 217 18.74 6.00 25.66
CA ASN A 217 18.65 4.56 25.97
C ASN A 217 17.21 4.01 25.87
N ILE A 218 16.41 4.52 24.92
CA ILE A 218 15.03 4.07 24.66
C ILE A 218 15.05 2.95 23.61
N ASP A 219 14.43 1.81 23.93
CA ASP A 219 14.21 0.68 23.04
C ASP A 219 12.83 0.77 22.39
N ALA A 220 12.75 1.33 21.18
CA ALA A 220 11.52 1.39 20.44
C ALA A 220 11.26 0.09 19.66
N GLU A 221 10.04 -0.45 19.80
CA GLU A 221 9.53 -1.48 18.90
C GLU A 221 8.87 -0.84 17.69
N ILE A 222 9.30 -1.22 16.49
CA ILE A 222 8.76 -0.65 15.25
C ILE A 222 7.97 -1.71 14.51
N ILE A 223 6.70 -1.40 14.27
CA ILE A 223 5.77 -2.21 13.49
C ILE A 223 5.59 -1.57 12.12
N ASP A 224 6.00 -2.29 11.07
CA ASP A 224 5.63 -2.00 9.69
C ASP A 224 4.24 -2.62 9.43
N LEU A 225 3.25 -1.78 9.22
CA LEU A 225 1.86 -2.21 9.03
C LEU A 225 1.66 -3.00 7.74
N GLN A 226 2.40 -2.71 6.67
CA GLN A 226 2.37 -3.36 5.36
C GLN A 226 0.99 -3.32 4.68
N THR A 227 -0.05 -3.67 5.41
CA THR A 227 -1.46 -3.64 4.98
C THR A 227 -2.25 -2.77 5.93
N ILE A 228 -2.93 -1.78 5.37
CA ILE A 228 -3.77 -0.86 6.13
C ILE A 228 -5.21 -1.40 6.24
N ARG A 229 -5.65 -2.09 5.19
CA ARG A 229 -6.93 -2.78 5.20
C ARG A 229 -6.82 -4.13 4.48
N PRO A 230 -7.05 -5.25 5.17
CA PRO A 230 -7.31 -5.36 6.62
C PRO A 230 -6.08 -5.02 7.47
N LEU A 231 -6.29 -4.41 8.63
CA LEU A 231 -5.23 -4.05 9.57
C LEU A 231 -4.94 -5.20 10.54
N ASP A 232 -3.66 -5.49 10.79
CA ASP A 232 -3.24 -6.44 11.85
C ASP A 232 -3.32 -5.79 13.23
N LYS A 233 -4.54 -5.53 13.69
CA LYS A 233 -4.79 -4.87 14.97
C LYS A 233 -4.24 -5.67 16.16
N ASN A 234 -4.23 -7.00 16.05
CA ASN A 234 -3.77 -7.85 17.14
C ASN A 234 -2.29 -7.63 17.45
N LEU A 235 -1.45 -7.53 16.41
CA LEU A 235 -0.01 -7.26 16.60
C LEU A 235 0.21 -5.89 17.26
N ILE A 236 -0.54 -4.87 16.86
CA ILE A 236 -0.45 -3.53 17.45
C ILE A 236 -0.85 -3.57 18.94
N VAL A 237 -1.98 -4.19 19.26
CA VAL A 237 -2.50 -4.28 20.64
C VAL A 237 -1.52 -5.04 21.54
N GLU A 238 -0.99 -6.18 21.09
CA GLU A 238 -0.02 -6.97 21.88
C GLU A 238 1.30 -6.22 22.08
N SER A 239 1.76 -5.49 21.08
CA SER A 239 2.95 -4.63 21.22
C SER A 239 2.71 -3.53 22.26
N VAL A 240 1.56 -2.85 22.22
CA VAL A 240 1.21 -1.80 23.18
C VAL A 240 1.11 -2.36 24.60
N LYS A 241 0.51 -3.53 24.79
CA LYS A 241 0.46 -4.21 26.10
C LYS A 241 1.85 -4.50 26.68
N LYS A 242 2.84 -4.73 25.82
CA LYS A 242 4.22 -4.96 26.22
C LYS A 242 4.96 -3.67 26.54
N THR A 243 4.79 -2.62 25.74
CA THR A 243 5.58 -1.39 25.79
C THR A 243 4.92 -0.26 26.59
N ASN A 244 3.62 -0.34 26.84
CA ASN A 244 2.76 0.61 27.55
C ASN A 244 2.70 2.02 26.92
N ARG A 245 3.26 2.22 25.72
CA ARG A 245 3.30 3.53 25.02
C ARG A 245 3.18 3.32 23.53
N LEU A 246 2.43 4.21 22.88
CA LEU A 246 2.22 4.17 21.44
C LEU A 246 2.52 5.53 20.78
N ILE A 247 3.24 5.46 19.68
CA ILE A 247 3.39 6.54 18.70
C ILE A 247 2.94 6.01 17.35
N THR A 248 2.06 6.73 16.65
CA THR A 248 1.79 6.47 15.23
C THR A 248 2.57 7.46 14.38
N VAL A 249 3.19 6.99 13.31
CA VAL A 249 4.00 7.82 12.41
C VAL A 249 3.56 7.57 10.98
N GLU A 250 3.10 8.60 10.31
CA GLU A 250 2.62 8.52 8.93
C GLU A 250 2.85 9.82 8.16
N GLU A 251 2.94 9.70 6.85
CA GLU A 251 3.16 10.83 5.93
C GLU A 251 1.88 11.65 5.71
N SER A 252 0.74 11.06 5.97
CA SER A 252 -0.60 11.64 5.82
C SER A 252 -0.84 12.81 6.80
N TRP A 253 -1.85 13.62 6.50
CA TRP A 253 -2.31 14.70 7.41
C TRP A 253 -2.93 14.16 8.69
N PRO A 254 -2.96 14.96 9.79
CA PRO A 254 -3.39 14.46 11.10
C PRO A 254 -4.89 14.17 11.21
N PHE A 255 -5.73 14.86 10.42
CA PHE A 255 -7.17 14.70 10.48
C PHE A 255 -7.62 13.41 9.76
N ALA A 256 -8.43 12.58 10.43
CA ALA A 256 -8.95 11.31 9.92
C ALA A 256 -7.88 10.36 9.31
N SER A 257 -6.69 10.38 9.87
CA SER A 257 -5.55 9.58 9.43
C SER A 257 -5.66 8.10 9.87
N VAL A 258 -4.82 7.22 9.32
CA VAL A 258 -4.70 5.82 9.77
C VAL A 258 -4.34 5.74 11.26
N GLY A 259 -3.45 6.62 11.71
CA GLY A 259 -3.12 6.74 13.14
C GLY A 259 -4.32 7.06 14.02
N SER A 260 -5.32 7.78 13.52
CA SER A 260 -6.55 8.04 14.28
C SER A 260 -7.38 6.76 14.50
N GLU A 261 -7.42 5.86 13.52
CA GLU A 261 -8.04 4.54 13.66
C GLU A 261 -7.26 3.66 14.64
N ILE A 262 -5.92 3.65 14.55
CA ILE A 262 -5.07 2.90 15.48
C ILE A 262 -5.26 3.41 16.92
N VAL A 263 -5.34 4.72 17.13
CA VAL A 263 -5.66 5.31 18.43
C VAL A 263 -7.00 4.79 18.97
N SER A 264 -8.04 4.76 18.13
CA SER A 264 -9.36 4.24 18.51
C SER A 264 -9.30 2.75 18.89
N ILE A 265 -8.60 1.93 18.12
CA ILE A 265 -8.44 0.50 18.40
C ILE A 265 -7.73 0.29 19.75
N VAL A 266 -6.59 0.96 19.96
CA VAL A 266 -5.80 0.80 21.19
C VAL A 266 -6.56 1.37 22.42
N GLN A 267 -7.30 2.46 22.24
CA GLN A 267 -8.17 3.01 23.29
C GLN A 267 -9.24 2.01 23.73
N ASN A 268 -9.77 1.21 22.80
CA ASN A 268 -10.81 0.22 23.11
C ASN A 268 -10.25 -1.10 23.64
N GLU A 269 -9.07 -1.55 23.17
CA GLU A 269 -8.57 -2.89 23.43
C GLU A 269 -7.34 -2.96 24.36
N ALA A 270 -6.67 -1.83 24.63
CA ALA A 270 -5.46 -1.77 25.45
C ALA A 270 -5.35 -0.50 26.33
N PHE A 271 -6.44 0.20 26.60
CA PHE A 271 -6.44 1.44 27.41
C PHE A 271 -5.74 1.26 28.74
N ASP A 272 -6.06 0.21 29.49
CA ASP A 272 -5.52 -0.05 30.83
C ASP A 272 -4.01 -0.31 30.86
N TYR A 273 -3.39 -0.50 29.69
CA TYR A 273 -1.95 -0.70 29.56
C TYR A 273 -1.19 0.60 29.22
N LEU A 274 -1.88 1.70 28.92
CA LEU A 274 -1.23 2.93 28.50
C LEU A 274 -0.72 3.75 29.70
N ASP A 275 0.58 4.01 29.73
CA ASP A 275 1.23 4.88 30.71
C ASP A 275 1.19 6.38 30.35
N SER A 276 0.84 6.69 29.11
CA SER A 276 0.83 8.06 28.58
C SER A 276 -0.15 8.22 27.43
N PRO A 277 -0.59 9.45 27.12
CA PRO A 277 -1.38 9.71 25.93
C PRO A 277 -0.65 9.27 24.65
N ILE A 278 -1.39 8.63 23.74
CA ILE A 278 -0.86 8.24 22.43
C ILE A 278 -0.44 9.48 21.64
N LYS A 279 0.72 9.43 20.99
CA LYS A 279 1.22 10.51 20.13
C LYS A 279 1.05 10.13 18.66
N LYS A 280 0.52 11.07 17.88
CA LYS A 280 0.48 10.98 16.42
C LYS A 280 1.52 11.93 15.83
N ILE A 281 2.32 11.44 14.91
CA ILE A 281 3.28 12.21 14.13
C ILE A 281 2.86 12.12 12.67
N ASN A 282 2.47 13.25 12.11
CA ASN A 282 1.92 13.40 10.78
C ASN A 282 2.63 14.55 10.05
N SER A 283 2.38 14.68 8.73
CA SER A 283 2.72 15.91 8.01
C SER A 283 1.90 17.10 8.55
N ALA A 284 2.41 18.31 8.33
CA ALA A 284 1.64 19.51 8.61
C ALA A 284 0.49 19.68 7.62
N ASP A 285 -0.62 20.29 8.07
CA ASP A 285 -1.71 20.72 7.19
C ASP A 285 -1.26 21.87 6.27
#